data_9580234a28dd10713b76e1d0d1d91ffd
#
_entry.id   9580234a28dd10713b76e1d0d1d91ffd
#
_cell.length_a   1.000
_cell.length_b   1.000
_cell.length_c   1.000
_cell.angle_alpha   90.00
_cell.angle_beta   90.00
_cell.angle_gamma   90.00
#
_symmetry.space_group_name_H-M   'P 1'
#
loop_
_entity.id
_entity.type
_entity.pdbx_description
1 polymer ?
#
loop_
_entity_poly.entity_id
_entity_poly.type
_entity_poly.pdbx_seq_one_letter_code
_entity_poly.pdbx_strand_id
1 'polypeptide(L)'
;MVKCIYIDPPYNTGSAFVQYDDNLEHSIWLSMMYPRLELLREFLREDGSIWISIDDREYANLKLICDEIFGLNCFVSNISWQRTYSTRNDSKGIVNEVEHILVYSSQPDWQPHKLPRTDDMNSKYKNPDNDVQSWTSSDAFAADANTHQGMVYAIQHPFTGKLIYPSRSAHWRYKQEDMLKIMRGWCEYELKDLHDEHERAVVCGISDSEVRPGIMAIVLTKSLAESAKMAKEVYDRGQWPRFYFTRGGKGGVRRKTYITNVGGKLPTNLWPYVDTGHTDEAKKEILALFTNQSPFDTPKPERLLKRVLFLASDPGDIVMDTFLGSGTTAAVAQKMNRHFIGVELEDTAFTHVVPRLQKVVDGEQGGISKAEKWEGGGGYKFYRLGDPLYDDDGLLNKSVNVKELGAFIFYKETQTSIPENSAPPFLGTVDGISYYLLYSSDKDTCLNLASYKALKAIDGKKVIYADICRMSAKKLKEEQIEFKQIPYDLIKLGR
;
A
#
# COMPACT_ATOMS: atom_id res chain seq x y z
N MET A 1 -3.34 7.12 -11.31
CA MET A 1 -2.52 7.52 -10.14
C MET A 1 -2.00 6.27 -9.44
N VAL A 2 -0.74 6.29 -9.06
CA VAL A 2 -0.01 5.15 -8.48
C VAL A 2 -0.29 5.05 -6.97
N LYS A 3 -0.58 3.85 -6.47
CA LYS A 3 -0.84 3.62 -5.04
C LYS A 3 0.44 3.39 -4.24
N CYS A 4 1.37 2.64 -4.80
CA CYS A 4 2.64 2.30 -4.16
C CYS A 4 3.78 2.51 -5.15
N ILE A 5 4.77 3.29 -4.78
CA ILE A 5 6.03 3.37 -5.49
C ILE A 5 7.09 2.67 -4.63
N TYR A 6 7.82 1.73 -5.22
CA TYR A 6 9.03 1.18 -4.64
C TYR A 6 10.18 1.43 -5.59
N ILE A 7 11.29 1.93 -5.08
CA ILE A 7 12.51 2.10 -5.88
C ILE A 7 13.75 1.63 -5.12
N ASP A 8 14.69 1.12 -5.88
CA ASP A 8 16.02 0.66 -5.45
C ASP A 8 17.10 1.38 -6.28
N PRO A 9 17.31 2.71 -6.04
CA PRO A 9 18.25 3.50 -6.83
C PRO A 9 19.70 3.07 -6.55
N PRO A 10 20.70 3.45 -7.39
CA PRO A 10 22.09 3.24 -7.08
C PRO A 10 22.48 3.82 -5.72
N TYR A 11 23.19 3.04 -4.89
CA TYR A 11 23.53 3.41 -3.50
C TYR A 11 24.78 4.27 -3.38
N ASN A 12 25.46 4.52 -4.50
CA ASN A 12 26.71 5.26 -4.56
C ASN A 12 27.82 4.62 -3.72
N THR A 13 27.96 3.29 -3.82
CA THR A 13 28.85 2.48 -2.97
C THR A 13 30.31 2.57 -3.40
N GLY A 14 30.61 3.14 -4.57
CA GLY A 14 31.96 3.14 -5.16
C GLY A 14 32.36 1.78 -5.72
N SER A 15 31.42 0.86 -5.86
CA SER A 15 31.63 -0.45 -6.46
C SER A 15 31.43 -0.38 -7.98
N ALA A 16 32.29 -1.03 -8.74
CA ALA A 16 32.11 -1.14 -10.20
C ALA A 16 31.06 -2.20 -10.49
N PHE A 17 29.81 -1.79 -10.69
CA PHE A 17 28.77 -2.64 -11.24
C PHE A 17 28.72 -2.52 -12.76
N VAL A 18 28.45 -3.63 -13.44
CA VAL A 18 28.40 -3.65 -14.91
C VAL A 18 27.13 -2.93 -15.44
N GLN A 19 26.09 -2.88 -14.62
CA GLN A 19 24.77 -2.42 -15.02
C GLN A 19 24.48 -0.93 -14.73
N TYR A 20 25.26 -0.27 -13.83
CA TYR A 20 25.06 1.14 -13.50
C TYR A 20 26.28 1.77 -12.82
N ASP A 21 26.40 3.11 -12.94
CA ASP A 21 27.47 3.87 -12.31
C ASP A 21 27.14 4.10 -10.83
N ASP A 22 27.91 3.47 -9.94
CA ASP A 22 27.72 3.51 -8.49
C ASP A 22 28.88 4.25 -7.77
N ASN A 23 29.60 5.11 -8.50
CA ASN A 23 30.72 5.91 -7.99
C ASN A 23 30.60 7.37 -8.42
N LEU A 24 29.47 8.00 -8.07
CA LEU A 24 29.19 9.39 -8.37
C LEU A 24 29.62 10.29 -7.20
N GLU A 25 30.00 11.52 -7.50
CA GLU A 25 30.07 12.57 -6.47
C GLU A 25 28.68 12.80 -5.88
N HIS A 26 28.57 13.05 -4.56
CA HIS A 26 27.28 13.27 -3.87
C HIS A 26 26.39 14.29 -4.56
N SER A 27 26.98 15.39 -5.05
CA SER A 27 26.26 16.45 -5.78
C SER A 27 25.63 15.95 -7.08
N ILE A 28 26.34 15.07 -7.81
CA ILE A 28 25.85 14.46 -9.05
C ILE A 28 24.73 13.48 -8.73
N TRP A 29 24.92 12.63 -7.72
CA TRP A 29 23.90 11.69 -7.26
C TRP A 29 22.61 12.42 -6.84
N LEU A 30 22.72 13.49 -6.06
CA LEU A 30 21.59 14.33 -5.66
C LEU A 30 20.90 14.98 -6.87
N SER A 31 21.69 15.51 -7.81
CA SER A 31 21.17 16.13 -9.05
C SER A 31 20.44 15.10 -9.94
N MET A 32 20.85 13.84 -9.87
CA MET A 32 20.15 12.74 -10.54
C MET A 32 18.85 12.38 -9.83
N MET A 33 18.85 12.29 -8.50
CA MET A 33 17.69 11.81 -7.71
C MET A 33 16.60 12.83 -7.52
N TYR A 34 16.95 14.10 -7.29
CA TYR A 34 16.00 15.15 -6.95
C TYR A 34 14.85 15.30 -7.96
N PRO A 35 15.10 15.54 -9.27
CA PRO A 35 14.03 15.70 -10.25
C PRO A 35 13.20 14.41 -10.46
N ARG A 36 13.81 13.25 -10.24
CA ARG A 36 13.08 11.97 -10.31
C ARG A 36 12.10 11.82 -9.16
N LEU A 37 12.52 12.19 -7.95
CA LEU A 37 11.65 12.14 -6.77
C LEU A 37 10.49 13.14 -6.86
N GLU A 38 10.74 14.35 -7.40
CA GLU A 38 9.66 15.31 -7.69
C GLU A 38 8.63 14.72 -8.65
N LEU A 39 9.07 14.13 -9.75
CA LEU A 39 8.19 13.49 -10.73
C LEU A 39 7.44 12.29 -10.12
N LEU A 40 8.12 11.46 -9.31
CA LEU A 40 7.48 10.34 -8.63
C LEU A 40 6.39 10.80 -7.65
N ARG A 41 6.60 11.92 -6.96
CA ARG A 41 5.57 12.52 -6.11
C ARG A 41 4.30 12.88 -6.90
N GLU A 42 4.44 13.43 -8.11
CA GLU A 42 3.30 13.78 -8.97
C GLU A 42 2.48 12.55 -9.40
N PHE A 43 3.11 11.39 -9.53
CA PHE A 43 2.40 10.15 -9.88
C PHE A 43 1.64 9.55 -8.71
N LEU A 44 2.00 9.86 -7.45
CA LEU A 44 1.35 9.28 -6.29
C LEU A 44 -0.12 9.72 -6.17
N ARG A 45 -0.95 8.76 -5.83
CA ARG A 45 -2.34 8.99 -5.41
C ARG A 45 -2.36 9.64 -4.03
N GLU A 46 -3.41 10.38 -3.67
CA GLU A 46 -3.54 11.05 -2.37
C GLU A 46 -3.37 10.11 -1.16
N ASP A 47 -3.79 8.85 -1.30
CA ASP A 47 -3.63 7.79 -0.31
C ASP A 47 -2.44 6.86 -0.61
N GLY A 48 -1.50 7.30 -1.42
CA GLY A 48 -0.32 6.55 -1.86
C GLY A 48 0.89 6.69 -0.94
N SER A 49 1.90 5.84 -1.17
CA SER A 49 3.19 5.89 -0.46
C SER A 49 4.36 5.49 -1.36
N ILE A 50 5.53 6.04 -1.06
CA ILE A 50 6.80 5.71 -1.70
C ILE A 50 7.76 5.07 -0.71
N TRP A 51 8.46 4.04 -1.16
CA TRP A 51 9.37 3.20 -0.40
C TRP A 51 10.71 3.16 -1.14
N ILE A 52 11.76 3.64 -0.51
CA ILE A 52 13.05 3.86 -1.16
C ILE A 52 14.13 3.09 -0.41
N SER A 53 14.70 2.07 -1.03
CA SER A 53 15.84 1.35 -0.49
C SER A 53 17.11 2.17 -0.64
N ILE A 54 17.97 2.17 0.38
CA ILE A 54 19.24 2.88 0.40
C ILE A 54 20.17 2.30 1.48
N ASP A 55 21.47 2.45 1.34
CA ASP A 55 22.44 2.16 2.40
C ASP A 55 22.87 3.41 3.18
N ASP A 56 23.74 3.23 4.16
CA ASP A 56 24.20 4.30 5.06
C ASP A 56 24.89 5.48 4.34
N ARG A 57 25.42 5.29 3.13
CA ARG A 57 26.22 6.31 2.42
C ARG A 57 25.40 7.49 1.99
N GLU A 58 24.28 7.22 1.32
CA GLU A 58 23.39 8.28 0.84
C GLU A 58 22.11 8.43 1.66
N TYR A 59 21.94 7.64 2.73
CA TYR A 59 20.75 7.71 3.59
C TYR A 59 20.43 9.13 4.08
N ALA A 60 21.41 9.82 4.63
CA ALA A 60 21.21 11.16 5.19
C ALA A 60 20.84 12.18 4.11
N ASN A 61 21.53 12.13 2.97
CA ASN A 61 21.27 13.00 1.83
C ASN A 61 19.90 12.75 1.22
N LEU A 62 19.55 11.48 1.00
CA LEU A 62 18.25 11.08 0.51
C LEU A 62 17.13 11.53 1.45
N LYS A 63 17.32 11.35 2.77
CA LYS A 63 16.33 11.76 3.77
C LYS A 63 16.04 13.26 3.69
N LEU A 64 17.08 14.09 3.54
CA LEU A 64 16.93 15.54 3.45
C LEU A 64 16.15 15.96 2.20
N ILE A 65 16.48 15.44 1.02
CA ILE A 65 15.74 15.80 -0.20
C ILE A 65 14.31 15.26 -0.19
N CYS A 66 14.07 14.08 0.41
CA CYS A 66 12.73 13.56 0.58
C CYS A 66 11.89 14.40 1.56
N ASP A 67 12.49 14.92 2.64
CA ASP A 67 11.82 15.85 3.56
C ASP A 67 11.39 17.14 2.85
N GLU A 68 12.22 17.65 1.95
CA GLU A 68 11.91 18.83 1.13
C GLU A 68 10.79 18.54 0.13
N ILE A 69 10.90 17.43 -0.61
CA ILE A 69 9.97 17.10 -1.70
C ILE A 69 8.61 16.63 -1.15
N PHE A 70 8.58 15.67 -0.23
CA PHE A 70 7.34 15.06 0.28
C PHE A 70 6.79 15.77 1.52
N GLY A 71 7.64 16.50 2.26
CA GLY A 71 7.32 17.15 3.51
C GLY A 71 7.60 16.30 4.76
N LEU A 72 8.12 16.93 5.81
CA LEU A 72 8.45 16.30 7.09
C LEU A 72 7.27 15.53 7.71
N ASN A 73 6.06 16.07 7.60
CA ASN A 73 4.85 15.46 8.16
C ASN A 73 4.38 14.22 7.39
N CYS A 74 4.89 14.00 6.20
CA CYS A 74 4.62 12.83 5.35
C CYS A 74 5.66 11.72 5.54
N PHE A 75 6.69 11.95 6.36
CA PHE A 75 7.63 10.89 6.74
C PHE A 75 6.94 9.86 7.61
N VAL A 76 6.88 8.62 7.15
CA VAL A 76 6.22 7.52 7.85
C VAL A 76 7.21 6.77 8.73
N SER A 77 8.32 6.31 8.15
CA SER A 77 9.31 5.51 8.89
C SER A 77 10.62 5.35 8.12
N ASN A 78 11.68 5.05 8.86
CA ASN A 78 12.87 4.40 8.35
C ASN A 78 12.84 2.94 8.81
N ILE A 79 12.83 2.00 7.86
CA ILE A 79 12.82 0.57 8.13
C ILE A 79 14.26 0.06 8.01
N SER A 80 14.70 -0.68 9.02
CA SER A 80 15.95 -1.43 9.00
C SER A 80 15.68 -2.85 8.50
N TRP A 81 16.05 -3.13 7.27
CA TRP A 81 15.95 -4.46 6.68
C TRP A 81 17.25 -5.23 6.87
N GLN A 82 17.20 -6.37 7.53
CA GLN A 82 18.35 -7.25 7.69
C GLN A 82 18.60 -8.01 6.39
N ARG A 83 19.56 -7.53 5.61
CA ARG A 83 19.91 -8.07 4.27
C ARG A 83 20.83 -9.30 4.30
N THR A 84 21.47 -9.57 5.42
CA THR A 84 22.39 -10.71 5.57
C THR A 84 22.17 -11.40 6.91
N TYR A 85 22.45 -12.70 6.97
CA TYR A 85 22.31 -13.52 8.17
C TYR A 85 23.66 -13.93 8.78
N SER A 86 24.77 -13.64 8.10
CA SER A 86 26.11 -14.02 8.57
C SER A 86 27.10 -12.87 8.40
N THR A 87 27.91 -12.67 9.44
CA THR A 87 29.07 -11.78 9.38
C THR A 87 30.21 -12.43 8.59
N ARG A 88 30.87 -11.66 7.74
CA ARG A 88 32.07 -12.12 7.07
C ARG A 88 33.24 -12.02 8.02
N ASN A 89 34.04 -13.09 8.17
CA ASN A 89 35.20 -13.14 9.07
C ASN A 89 36.38 -12.23 8.63
N ASP A 90 36.35 -11.74 7.40
CA ASP A 90 37.33 -10.82 6.82
C ASP A 90 36.99 -9.34 6.98
N SER A 91 35.84 -9.04 7.56
CA SER A 91 35.37 -7.68 7.82
C SER A 91 36.18 -7.01 8.93
N LYS A 92 36.51 -5.72 8.72
CA LYS A 92 37.17 -4.89 9.72
C LYS A 92 36.15 -3.92 10.34
N GLY A 93 36.10 -3.85 11.68
CA GLY A 93 35.23 -2.95 12.41
C GLY A 93 33.80 -3.50 12.61
N ILE A 94 32.79 -2.63 12.56
CA ILE A 94 31.39 -3.00 12.71
C ILE A 94 30.84 -3.41 11.34
N VAL A 95 30.30 -4.62 11.26
CA VAL A 95 29.70 -5.15 10.03
C VAL A 95 28.30 -4.59 9.86
N ASN A 96 28.04 -4.05 8.69
CA ASN A 96 26.71 -3.57 8.32
C ASN A 96 25.85 -4.75 7.82
N GLU A 97 24.87 -5.17 8.62
CA GLU A 97 23.93 -6.24 8.29
C GLU A 97 22.59 -5.71 7.76
N VAL A 98 22.38 -4.41 7.80
CA VAL A 98 21.10 -3.79 7.45
C VAL A 98 21.20 -2.85 6.26
N GLU A 99 20.11 -2.69 5.56
CA GLU A 99 19.83 -1.61 4.63
C GLU A 99 18.61 -0.84 5.13
N HIS A 100 18.48 0.40 4.68
CA HIS A 100 17.36 1.27 5.02
C HIS A 100 16.29 1.24 3.94
N ILE A 101 15.03 1.33 4.35
CA ILE A 101 13.94 1.63 3.45
C ILE A 101 13.23 2.86 4.01
N LEU A 102 13.42 4.00 3.35
CA LEU A 102 12.73 5.24 3.67
C LEU A 102 11.30 5.18 3.15
N VAL A 103 10.33 5.51 4.01
CA VAL A 103 8.91 5.49 3.66
C VAL A 103 8.32 6.88 3.83
N TYR A 104 7.75 7.39 2.76
CA TYR A 104 6.95 8.61 2.75
C TYR A 104 5.57 8.35 2.19
N SER A 105 4.61 9.13 2.63
CA SER A 105 3.23 9.10 2.14
C SER A 105 2.86 10.39 1.43
N SER A 106 1.78 10.37 0.66
CA SER A 106 1.23 11.59 0.06
C SER A 106 0.54 12.49 1.07
N GLN A 107 0.03 11.93 2.20
CA GLN A 107 -0.71 12.65 3.23
C GLN A 107 -0.20 12.26 4.62
N PRO A 108 -0.19 13.20 5.59
CA PRO A 108 0.39 12.97 6.92
C PRO A 108 -0.27 11.87 7.76
N ASP A 109 -1.55 11.57 7.53
CA ASP A 109 -2.34 10.60 8.28
C ASP A 109 -2.45 9.23 7.61
N TRP A 110 -1.64 8.98 6.58
CA TRP A 110 -1.57 7.69 5.90
C TRP A 110 -1.23 6.55 6.88
N GLN A 111 -1.89 5.42 6.71
CA GLN A 111 -1.67 4.24 7.55
C GLN A 111 -1.41 3.00 6.68
N PRO A 112 -0.38 2.21 7.00
CA PRO A 112 -0.14 0.93 6.34
C PRO A 112 -1.19 -0.10 6.74
N HIS A 113 -1.38 -1.12 5.92
CA HIS A 113 -2.18 -2.28 6.31
C HIS A 113 -1.55 -2.99 7.50
N LYS A 114 -2.39 -3.62 8.32
CA LYS A 114 -1.92 -4.46 9.41
C LYS A 114 -1.53 -5.83 8.87
N LEU A 115 -0.37 -6.33 9.28
CA LEU A 115 0.09 -7.67 8.95
C LEU A 115 -0.86 -8.74 9.51
N PRO A 116 -0.97 -9.90 8.86
CA PRO A 116 -1.70 -11.04 9.41
C PRO A 116 -1.17 -11.42 10.80
N ARG A 117 -2.05 -11.93 11.63
CA ARG A 117 -1.66 -12.46 12.95
C ARG A 117 -0.93 -13.78 12.76
N THR A 118 0.09 -14.02 13.61
CA THR A 118 0.79 -15.30 13.62
C THR A 118 0.06 -16.34 14.48
N ASP A 119 0.33 -17.61 14.25
CA ASP A 119 -0.21 -18.72 15.06
C ASP A 119 0.18 -18.57 16.53
N ASP A 120 1.40 -18.12 16.83
CA ASP A 120 1.85 -17.82 18.19
C ASP A 120 0.99 -16.74 18.85
N MET A 121 0.68 -15.65 18.16
CA MET A 121 -0.24 -14.62 18.65
C MET A 121 -1.66 -15.15 18.88
N ASN A 122 -2.07 -16.18 18.15
CA ASN A 122 -3.39 -16.78 18.25
C ASN A 122 -3.43 -17.89 19.29
N SER A 123 -2.29 -18.51 19.67
CA SER A 123 -2.19 -19.64 20.59
C SER A 123 -2.77 -19.37 21.99
N LYS A 124 -2.78 -18.11 22.42
CA LYS A 124 -3.38 -17.66 23.69
C LYS A 124 -4.90 -17.59 23.69
N TYR A 125 -5.52 -17.62 22.49
CA TYR A 125 -6.98 -17.64 22.38
C TYR A 125 -7.47 -19.08 22.44
N LYS A 126 -8.19 -19.38 23.52
CA LYS A 126 -8.71 -20.72 23.82
C LYS A 126 -10.23 -20.64 23.94
N ASN A 127 -10.87 -21.79 24.06
CA ASN A 127 -12.32 -21.86 24.24
C ASN A 127 -12.65 -22.82 25.40
N PRO A 128 -12.30 -22.42 26.65
CA PRO A 128 -12.46 -23.30 27.81
C PRO A 128 -13.89 -23.52 28.25
N ASP A 129 -14.83 -22.71 27.78
CA ASP A 129 -16.23 -22.74 28.15
C ASP A 129 -17.17 -23.02 26.94
N ASN A 130 -16.65 -23.56 25.87
CA ASN A 130 -17.41 -23.86 24.64
C ASN A 130 -18.22 -22.69 24.10
N ASP A 131 -17.64 -21.47 24.17
CA ASP A 131 -18.24 -20.27 23.58
C ASP A 131 -18.21 -20.35 22.04
N VAL A 132 -18.99 -19.51 21.38
CA VAL A 132 -19.07 -19.45 19.90
C VAL A 132 -17.74 -19.14 19.23
N GLN A 133 -16.80 -18.54 19.97
CA GLN A 133 -15.48 -18.15 19.47
C GLN A 133 -14.40 -18.33 20.55
N SER A 134 -13.18 -18.57 20.11
CA SER A 134 -12.01 -18.55 21.00
C SER A 134 -11.75 -17.14 21.52
N TRP A 135 -11.34 -17.07 22.79
CA TRP A 135 -11.07 -15.82 23.48
C TRP A 135 -9.84 -15.93 24.41
N THR A 136 -9.32 -14.80 24.82
CA THR A 136 -8.27 -14.69 25.84
C THR A 136 -8.76 -13.86 27.02
N SER A 137 -8.25 -14.17 28.22
CA SER A 137 -8.53 -13.43 29.43
C SER A 137 -7.88 -12.04 29.40
N SER A 138 -8.64 -11.00 29.64
CA SER A 138 -8.19 -9.61 29.68
C SER A 138 -8.63 -8.94 30.96
N ASP A 139 -8.03 -7.79 31.29
CA ASP A 139 -8.42 -6.99 32.44
C ASP A 139 -9.83 -6.43 32.28
N ALA A 140 -10.62 -6.56 33.33
CA ALA A 140 -11.95 -6.01 33.43
C ALA A 140 -11.96 -4.48 33.60
N PHE A 141 -10.81 -3.93 34.00
CA PHE A 141 -10.60 -2.53 34.38
C PHE A 141 -9.83 -1.75 33.32
N ALA A 142 -9.92 -0.41 33.38
CA ALA A 142 -9.07 0.55 32.70
C ALA A 142 -8.60 1.61 33.70
N ALA A 143 -7.51 2.32 33.40
CA ALA A 143 -6.99 3.41 34.23
C ALA A 143 -7.91 4.64 34.22
N ASP A 144 -7.57 5.64 35.02
CA ASP A 144 -8.24 6.96 35.10
C ASP A 144 -9.63 6.94 35.76
N ALA A 145 -9.75 6.31 36.92
CA ALA A 145 -10.98 6.27 37.72
C ALA A 145 -11.58 7.65 37.99
N ASN A 146 -10.74 8.65 38.27
CA ASN A 146 -11.18 9.99 38.62
C ASN A 146 -11.92 10.67 37.47
N THR A 147 -11.47 10.53 36.24
CA THR A 147 -12.15 11.09 35.06
C THR A 147 -13.37 10.26 34.64
N HIS A 148 -13.44 9.00 35.07
CA HIS A 148 -14.46 8.02 34.70
C HIS A 148 -15.28 7.53 35.88
N GLN A 149 -15.57 8.41 36.84
CA GLN A 149 -16.30 8.06 38.08
C GLN A 149 -17.62 7.32 37.86
N GLY A 150 -18.34 7.61 36.78
CA GLY A 150 -19.57 6.91 36.37
C GLY A 150 -19.38 5.41 36.06
N MET A 151 -18.13 4.96 35.95
CA MET A 151 -17.76 3.55 35.77
C MET A 151 -17.03 2.95 36.97
N VAL A 152 -17.11 3.63 38.14
CA VAL A 152 -16.61 3.14 39.43
C VAL A 152 -17.81 2.79 40.33
N TYR A 153 -18.20 1.53 40.35
CA TYR A 153 -19.34 0.99 41.09
C TYR A 153 -19.03 -0.43 41.59
N ALA A 154 -19.77 -0.87 42.61
CA ALA A 154 -19.67 -2.24 43.09
C ALA A 154 -20.40 -3.24 42.20
N ILE A 155 -19.89 -4.46 42.10
CA ILE A 155 -20.58 -5.65 41.60
C ILE A 155 -20.59 -6.70 42.68
N GLN A 156 -21.75 -7.15 43.11
CA GLN A 156 -21.85 -8.22 44.10
C GLN A 156 -21.55 -9.57 43.44
N HIS A 157 -20.59 -10.27 44.06
CA HIS A 157 -20.12 -11.56 43.54
C HIS A 157 -21.16 -12.66 43.77
N PRO A 158 -21.62 -13.39 42.73
CA PRO A 158 -22.75 -14.31 42.87
C PRO A 158 -22.44 -15.56 43.69
N PHE A 159 -21.15 -15.95 43.82
CA PHE A 159 -20.76 -17.12 44.59
C PHE A 159 -20.32 -16.80 46.01
N THR A 160 -19.86 -15.59 46.29
CA THR A 160 -19.28 -15.22 47.61
C THR A 160 -20.04 -14.11 48.31
N GLY A 161 -20.92 -13.42 47.63
CA GLY A 161 -21.65 -12.27 48.17
C GLY A 161 -20.85 -11.00 48.37
N LYS A 162 -19.50 -11.04 48.18
CA LYS A 162 -18.61 -9.89 48.37
C LYS A 162 -18.86 -8.82 47.27
N LEU A 163 -18.80 -7.57 47.69
CA LEU A 163 -18.79 -6.43 46.74
C LEU A 163 -17.39 -6.32 46.16
N ILE A 164 -17.34 -6.23 44.83
CA ILE A 164 -16.13 -6.08 44.02
C ILE A 164 -16.13 -4.70 43.41
N TYR A 165 -15.12 -3.90 43.75
CA TYR A 165 -14.85 -2.61 43.10
C TYR A 165 -13.70 -2.76 42.10
N PRO A 166 -13.53 -1.84 41.17
CA PRO A 166 -12.30 -1.73 40.42
C PRO A 166 -11.10 -1.53 41.30
N SER A 167 -9.90 -1.90 40.82
CA SER A 167 -8.67 -1.62 41.51
C SER A 167 -8.44 -0.11 41.72
N ARG A 168 -7.65 0.29 42.70
CA ARG A 168 -7.31 1.69 42.94
C ARG A 168 -6.84 2.39 41.65
N SER A 169 -7.35 3.59 41.39
CA SER A 169 -7.16 4.40 40.20
C SER A 169 -7.69 3.78 38.90
N ALA A 170 -8.51 2.73 38.97
CA ALA A 170 -9.11 2.08 37.82
C ALA A 170 -10.63 2.15 37.83
N HIS A 171 -11.24 1.98 36.66
CA HIS A 171 -12.68 1.94 36.45
C HIS A 171 -13.08 0.71 35.62
N TRP A 172 -14.36 0.29 35.71
CA TRP A 172 -14.91 -0.72 34.82
C TRP A 172 -14.90 -0.22 33.38
N ARG A 173 -14.78 -1.13 32.39
CA ARG A 173 -14.78 -0.77 30.96
C ARG A 173 -16.18 -0.53 30.37
N TYR A 174 -17.22 -0.62 31.19
CA TYR A 174 -18.61 -0.48 30.77
C TYR A 174 -19.38 0.39 31.78
N LYS A 175 -20.35 1.15 31.27
CA LYS A 175 -21.33 1.84 32.10
C LYS A 175 -22.20 0.83 32.84
N GLN A 176 -22.82 1.26 33.93
CA GLN A 176 -23.66 0.41 34.81
C GLN A 176 -24.70 -0.40 34.06
N GLU A 177 -25.46 0.24 33.17
CA GLU A 177 -26.57 -0.40 32.44
C GLU A 177 -26.08 -1.53 31.53
N ASP A 178 -24.97 -1.34 30.84
CA ASP A 178 -24.41 -2.36 29.95
C ASP A 178 -23.75 -3.48 30.76
N MET A 179 -23.08 -3.14 31.86
CA MET A 179 -22.54 -4.14 32.78
C MET A 179 -23.66 -4.96 33.43
N LEU A 180 -24.76 -4.32 33.85
CA LEU A 180 -25.92 -5.02 34.40
C LEU A 180 -26.48 -6.05 33.41
N LYS A 181 -26.64 -5.67 32.13
CA LYS A 181 -27.07 -6.62 31.09
C LYS A 181 -26.17 -7.82 30.99
N ILE A 182 -24.85 -7.60 31.05
CA ILE A 182 -23.83 -8.68 30.98
C ILE A 182 -23.92 -9.55 32.24
N MET A 183 -23.99 -8.95 33.44
CA MET A 183 -24.02 -9.67 34.71
C MET A 183 -25.28 -10.51 34.87
N ARG A 184 -26.40 -10.07 34.33
CA ARG A 184 -27.66 -10.85 34.28
C ARG A 184 -27.53 -12.18 33.51
N GLY A 185 -26.49 -12.33 32.73
CA GLY A 185 -26.15 -13.64 32.16
C GLY A 185 -25.65 -14.68 33.18
N TRP A 186 -25.30 -14.29 34.42
CA TRP A 186 -24.92 -15.20 35.51
C TRP A 186 -26.10 -15.56 36.41
N CYS A 187 -26.84 -14.56 36.89
CA CYS A 187 -28.01 -14.70 37.73
C CYS A 187 -28.80 -13.38 37.71
N GLU A 188 -29.82 -13.23 38.57
CA GLU A 188 -30.63 -12.05 38.64
C GLU A 188 -29.92 -10.92 39.41
N TYR A 189 -29.79 -9.75 38.76
CA TYR A 189 -29.15 -8.54 39.28
C TYR A 189 -30.02 -7.32 39.08
N GLU A 190 -29.93 -6.37 40.03
CA GLU A 190 -30.53 -5.04 39.95
C GLU A 190 -29.51 -3.94 40.29
N LEU A 191 -29.90 -2.69 39.99
CA LEU A 191 -29.18 -1.51 40.47
C LEU A 191 -29.73 -1.09 41.81
N LYS A 192 -28.83 -0.88 42.78
CA LYS A 192 -29.22 -0.47 44.13
C LYS A 192 -28.17 0.54 44.65
N ASP A 193 -28.69 1.60 45.27
CA ASP A 193 -27.86 2.55 46.01
C ASP A 193 -27.39 1.92 47.30
N LEU A 194 -26.10 1.82 47.49
CA LEU A 194 -25.46 1.27 48.70
C LEU A 194 -24.90 2.37 49.63
N HIS A 195 -25.00 3.65 49.20
CA HIS A 195 -24.32 4.77 49.89
C HIS A 195 -22.83 4.50 50.06
N ASP A 196 -22.17 4.05 48.98
CA ASP A 196 -20.77 3.59 48.96
C ASP A 196 -19.80 4.68 48.44
N GLU A 197 -20.11 5.95 48.72
CA GLU A 197 -19.32 7.10 48.31
C GLU A 197 -17.87 6.98 48.81
N HIS A 198 -17.70 6.51 50.02
CA HIS A 198 -16.36 6.34 50.65
C HIS A 198 -15.51 5.31 49.83
N GLU A 199 -16.04 4.14 49.59
CA GLU A 199 -15.34 3.09 48.84
C GLU A 199 -14.99 3.56 47.43
N ARG A 200 -15.89 4.28 46.76
CA ARG A 200 -15.68 4.86 45.44
C ARG A 200 -14.63 5.97 45.48
N ALA A 201 -14.62 6.81 46.51
CA ALA A 201 -13.61 7.83 46.75
C ALA A 201 -12.22 7.22 46.87
N VAL A 202 -12.08 6.13 47.64
CA VAL A 202 -10.82 5.38 47.79
C VAL A 202 -10.33 4.83 46.45
N VAL A 203 -11.23 4.30 45.61
CA VAL A 203 -10.91 3.82 44.25
C VAL A 203 -10.45 4.96 43.36
N CYS A 204 -11.17 6.09 43.38
CA CYS A 204 -10.87 7.26 42.55
C CYS A 204 -9.62 8.04 43.04
N GLY A 205 -9.26 7.91 44.32
CA GLY A 205 -8.18 8.70 44.94
C GLY A 205 -8.56 10.16 45.19
N ILE A 206 -9.84 10.42 45.56
CA ILE A 206 -10.44 11.74 45.83
C ILE A 206 -11.13 11.75 47.19
N SER A 207 -11.64 12.90 47.61
CA SER A 207 -12.47 12.98 48.83
C SER A 207 -13.90 12.49 48.57
N ASP A 208 -14.59 12.06 49.64
CA ASP A 208 -15.96 11.54 49.56
C ASP A 208 -16.95 12.60 48.97
N SER A 209 -16.68 13.88 49.25
CA SER A 209 -17.48 15.00 48.74
C SER A 209 -17.33 15.27 47.23
N GLU A 210 -16.27 14.77 46.62
CA GLU A 210 -15.97 14.94 45.18
C GLU A 210 -16.48 13.76 44.32
N VAL A 211 -17.03 12.71 45.00
CA VAL A 211 -17.55 11.54 44.31
C VAL A 211 -18.83 11.88 43.55
N ARG A 212 -18.86 11.45 42.31
CA ARG A 212 -20.04 11.63 41.45
C ARG A 212 -21.29 10.98 42.11
N PRO A 213 -22.37 11.72 42.34
CA PRO A 213 -23.59 11.15 42.93
C PRO A 213 -24.37 10.30 41.91
N GLY A 214 -25.34 9.50 42.42
CA GLY A 214 -26.26 8.73 41.59
C GLY A 214 -25.67 7.51 40.91
N ILE A 215 -24.49 7.05 41.34
CA ILE A 215 -23.90 5.81 40.88
C ILE A 215 -24.35 4.67 41.79
N MET A 216 -24.99 3.66 41.22
CA MET A 216 -25.57 2.52 41.97
C MET A 216 -24.64 1.29 41.82
N ALA A 217 -24.72 0.41 42.79
CA ALA A 217 -24.07 -0.92 42.73
C ALA A 217 -24.95 -1.90 41.93
N ILE A 218 -24.32 -2.91 41.35
CA ILE A 218 -24.98 -4.06 40.72
C ILE A 218 -25.04 -5.18 41.78
N VAL A 219 -26.23 -5.39 42.34
CA VAL A 219 -26.41 -6.33 43.47
C VAL A 219 -27.36 -7.46 43.07
N LEU A 220 -27.26 -8.56 43.81
CA LEU A 220 -28.12 -9.73 43.67
C LEU A 220 -29.54 -9.42 44.15
N THR A 221 -30.55 -9.85 43.37
CA THR A 221 -31.98 -9.72 43.76
C THR A 221 -32.45 -10.88 44.60
N LYS A 222 -31.80 -12.03 44.52
CA LYS A 222 -32.12 -13.25 45.29
C LYS A 222 -31.08 -13.50 46.41
N SER A 223 -31.41 -14.45 47.28
CA SER A 223 -30.45 -14.90 48.30
C SER A 223 -29.12 -15.36 47.66
N LEU A 224 -28.01 -15.25 48.44
CA LEU A 224 -26.71 -15.70 47.98
C LEU A 224 -26.73 -17.18 47.55
N ALA A 225 -27.45 -18.03 48.28
CA ALA A 225 -27.54 -19.45 47.98
C ALA A 225 -28.22 -19.72 46.61
N GLU A 226 -29.32 -19.03 46.33
CA GLU A 226 -30.05 -19.14 45.04
C GLU A 226 -29.20 -18.57 43.90
N SER A 227 -28.61 -17.38 44.10
CA SER A 227 -27.76 -16.74 43.11
C SER A 227 -26.52 -17.60 42.78
N ALA A 228 -25.91 -18.20 43.80
CA ALA A 228 -24.77 -19.09 43.63
C ALA A 228 -25.14 -20.37 42.84
N LYS A 229 -26.35 -20.91 43.08
CA LYS A 229 -26.86 -22.05 42.33
C LYS A 229 -27.07 -21.69 40.85
N MET A 230 -27.73 -20.59 40.56
CA MET A 230 -27.93 -20.11 39.17
C MET A 230 -26.61 -19.87 38.47
N ALA A 231 -25.69 -19.17 39.12
CA ALA A 231 -24.37 -18.91 38.56
C ALA A 231 -23.54 -20.17 38.33
N LYS A 232 -23.70 -21.18 39.21
CA LYS A 232 -23.05 -22.49 39.05
C LYS A 232 -23.59 -23.25 37.81
N GLU A 233 -24.89 -23.21 37.57
CA GLU A 233 -25.50 -23.80 36.38
C GLU A 233 -24.97 -23.15 35.09
N VAL A 234 -24.80 -21.82 35.07
CA VAL A 234 -24.18 -21.10 33.95
C VAL A 234 -22.73 -21.50 33.78
N TYR A 235 -21.98 -21.59 34.90
CA TYR A 235 -20.57 -21.97 34.88
C TYR A 235 -20.37 -23.38 34.30
N ASP A 236 -21.20 -24.36 34.71
CA ASP A 236 -21.10 -25.75 34.28
C ASP A 236 -21.57 -25.96 32.85
N ARG A 237 -22.61 -25.21 32.43
CA ARG A 237 -23.09 -25.24 31.04
C ARG A 237 -22.06 -24.70 30.05
N GLY A 238 -21.21 -23.77 30.48
CA GLY A 238 -20.31 -23.03 29.59
C GLY A 238 -20.98 -21.82 28.93
N GLN A 239 -20.32 -21.26 27.90
CA GLN A 239 -20.72 -20.01 27.24
C GLN A 239 -20.90 -18.87 28.25
N TRP A 240 -19.90 -18.68 29.11
CA TRP A 240 -19.94 -17.69 30.18
C TRP A 240 -20.18 -16.28 29.62
N PRO A 241 -20.83 -15.41 30.37
CA PRO A 241 -20.92 -14.00 30.03
C PRO A 241 -19.57 -13.35 29.76
N ARG A 242 -19.52 -12.28 29.00
CA ARG A 242 -18.29 -11.58 28.59
C ARG A 242 -17.40 -11.18 29.77
N PHE A 243 -18.01 -10.83 30.92
CA PHE A 243 -17.34 -10.70 32.21
C PHE A 243 -17.58 -11.96 33.01
N TYR A 244 -16.50 -12.58 33.44
CA TYR A 244 -16.56 -13.88 34.09
C TYR A 244 -15.69 -13.93 35.36
N PHE A 245 -16.00 -14.89 36.22
CA PHE A 245 -15.31 -15.10 37.49
C PHE A 245 -14.25 -16.18 37.32
N THR A 246 -13.02 -15.88 37.75
CA THR A 246 -11.88 -16.81 37.67
C THR A 246 -11.93 -17.88 38.77
N ARG A 247 -10.96 -18.80 38.76
CA ARG A 247 -10.75 -19.83 39.82
C ARG A 247 -12.03 -20.62 40.14
N GLY A 248 -12.69 -21.17 39.11
CA GLY A 248 -13.90 -21.96 39.31
C GLY A 248 -15.09 -21.15 39.81
N GLY A 249 -15.16 -19.87 39.48
CA GLY A 249 -16.21 -18.97 39.95
C GLY A 249 -15.92 -18.27 41.30
N LYS A 250 -14.80 -18.61 41.98
CA LYS A 250 -14.46 -18.05 43.31
C LYS A 250 -13.45 -16.88 43.27
N GLY A 251 -12.92 -16.56 42.07
CA GLY A 251 -11.92 -15.52 41.91
C GLY A 251 -12.48 -14.19 41.45
N GLY A 252 -11.60 -13.26 41.11
CA GLY A 252 -11.97 -11.93 40.65
C GLY A 252 -12.58 -11.93 39.23
N VAL A 253 -13.13 -10.79 38.86
CA VAL A 253 -13.74 -10.55 37.54
C VAL A 253 -12.67 -10.33 36.47
N ARG A 254 -12.79 -11.03 35.35
CA ARG A 254 -12.01 -10.85 34.14
C ARG A 254 -12.95 -10.68 32.94
N ARG A 255 -12.40 -10.27 31.81
CA ARG A 255 -13.16 -10.03 30.59
C ARG A 255 -12.67 -10.96 29.47
N LYS A 256 -13.59 -11.48 28.68
CA LYS A 256 -13.27 -12.17 27.41
C LYS A 256 -12.92 -11.15 26.34
N THR A 257 -11.80 -11.36 25.68
CA THR A 257 -11.46 -10.69 24.40
C THR A 257 -11.43 -11.74 23.30
N TYR A 258 -12.37 -11.66 22.41
CA TYR A 258 -12.56 -12.62 21.32
C TYR A 258 -11.53 -12.40 20.21
N ILE A 259 -11.09 -13.48 19.58
CA ILE A 259 -10.09 -13.44 18.50
C ILE A 259 -10.56 -12.60 17.30
N THR A 260 -11.84 -12.59 17.02
CA THR A 260 -12.44 -11.78 15.93
C THR A 260 -12.45 -10.28 16.19
N ASN A 261 -12.35 -9.87 17.48
CA ASN A 261 -12.32 -8.47 17.86
C ASN A 261 -10.91 -7.87 17.86
N VAL A 262 -9.89 -8.65 17.48
CA VAL A 262 -8.51 -8.18 17.42
C VAL A 262 -8.08 -8.05 15.97
N GLY A 263 -7.63 -6.86 15.62
CA GLY A 263 -7.09 -6.58 14.30
C GLY A 263 -5.76 -7.31 14.05
N GLY A 264 -5.22 -7.15 12.85
CA GLY A 264 -3.90 -7.63 12.48
C GLY A 264 -2.78 -7.07 13.37
N LYS A 265 -1.56 -7.54 13.15
CA LYS A 265 -0.34 -7.07 13.80
C LYS A 265 0.08 -5.73 13.18
N LEU A 266 0.36 -4.72 13.97
CA LEU A 266 0.99 -3.50 13.48
C LEU A 266 2.38 -3.82 12.92
N PRO A 267 2.75 -3.28 11.75
CA PRO A 267 4.11 -3.41 11.24
C PRO A 267 5.09 -2.65 12.16
N THR A 268 6.30 -3.17 12.26
CA THR A 268 7.42 -2.52 12.95
C THR A 268 8.45 -2.08 11.92
N ASN A 269 9.39 -1.24 12.32
CA ASN A 269 10.47 -0.75 11.47
C ASN A 269 11.73 -1.65 11.49
N LEU A 270 11.72 -2.76 12.21
CA LEU A 270 12.76 -3.78 12.15
C LEU A 270 12.26 -4.98 11.37
N TRP A 271 12.90 -5.26 10.23
CA TRP A 271 12.55 -6.36 9.33
C TRP A 271 13.65 -7.41 9.28
N PRO A 272 13.58 -8.46 10.11
CA PRO A 272 14.57 -9.52 10.09
C PRO A 272 14.46 -10.36 8.82
N TYR A 273 15.60 -10.91 8.38
CA TYR A 273 15.68 -11.74 7.17
C TYR A 273 14.74 -12.96 7.18
N VAL A 274 14.49 -13.52 8.36
CA VAL A 274 13.57 -14.65 8.52
C VAL A 274 12.15 -14.36 8.00
N ASP A 275 11.75 -13.11 8.09
CA ASP A 275 10.43 -12.64 7.65
C ASP A 275 10.41 -12.16 6.19
N THR A 276 11.50 -11.52 5.74
CA THR A 276 11.55 -10.75 4.48
C THR A 276 12.55 -11.27 3.46
N GLY A 277 13.28 -12.33 3.78
CA GLY A 277 14.36 -12.80 2.93
C GLY A 277 15.63 -11.95 3.06
N HIS A 278 16.70 -12.38 2.41
CA HIS A 278 18.02 -11.75 2.40
C HIS A 278 18.63 -11.79 1.00
N THR A 279 19.75 -11.10 0.79
CA THR A 279 20.39 -10.96 -0.53
C THR A 279 20.75 -12.30 -1.19
N ASP A 280 21.24 -13.29 -0.41
CA ASP A 280 21.58 -14.60 -0.99
C ASP A 280 20.34 -15.39 -1.40
N GLU A 281 19.20 -15.22 -0.72
CA GLU A 281 17.92 -15.79 -1.13
C GLU A 281 17.52 -15.21 -2.49
N ALA A 282 17.58 -13.89 -2.64
CA ALA A 282 17.28 -13.21 -3.90
C ALA A 282 18.17 -13.69 -5.07
N LYS A 283 19.47 -13.87 -4.83
CA LYS A 283 20.38 -14.44 -5.84
C LYS A 283 19.98 -15.85 -6.25
N LYS A 284 19.58 -16.69 -5.28
CA LYS A 284 19.09 -18.05 -5.57
C LYS A 284 17.78 -18.04 -6.36
N GLU A 285 16.88 -17.10 -6.07
CA GLU A 285 15.64 -16.91 -6.85
C GLU A 285 15.96 -16.62 -8.32
N ILE A 286 16.89 -15.67 -8.59
CA ILE A 286 17.31 -15.32 -9.96
C ILE A 286 18.01 -16.48 -10.65
N LEU A 287 18.95 -17.15 -9.97
CA LEU A 287 19.69 -18.30 -10.53
C LEU A 287 18.74 -19.46 -10.90
N ALA A 288 17.69 -19.69 -10.12
CA ALA A 288 16.69 -20.69 -10.43
C ALA A 288 15.86 -20.36 -11.68
N LEU A 289 15.66 -19.05 -11.94
CA LEU A 289 14.97 -18.59 -13.13
C LEU A 289 15.87 -18.62 -14.38
N PHE A 290 17.18 -18.32 -14.24
CA PHE A 290 18.12 -18.12 -15.34
C PHE A 290 19.34 -19.02 -15.21
N THR A 291 19.22 -20.29 -15.56
CA THR A 291 20.27 -21.31 -15.40
C THR A 291 21.49 -21.12 -16.31
N ASN A 292 21.38 -20.32 -17.40
CA ASN A 292 22.41 -20.15 -18.43
C ASN A 292 22.83 -18.69 -18.65
N GLN A 293 22.50 -17.78 -17.73
CA GLN A 293 22.85 -16.35 -17.85
C GLN A 293 23.62 -15.90 -16.62
N SER A 294 24.41 -14.84 -16.77
CA SER A 294 24.99 -14.16 -15.61
C SER A 294 23.86 -13.64 -14.71
N PRO A 295 23.90 -13.95 -13.41
CA PRO A 295 22.89 -13.46 -12.50
C PRO A 295 22.97 -11.93 -12.38
N PHE A 296 21.85 -11.29 -12.15
CA PHE A 296 21.83 -9.89 -11.73
C PHE A 296 22.53 -9.75 -10.37
N ASP A 297 23.40 -8.75 -10.21
CA ASP A 297 24.33 -8.70 -9.07
C ASP A 297 23.65 -8.49 -7.72
N THR A 298 22.63 -7.64 -7.64
CA THR A 298 22.01 -7.21 -6.38
C THR A 298 20.49 -7.24 -6.43
N PRO A 299 19.84 -8.40 -6.70
CA PRO A 299 18.40 -8.47 -6.70
C PRO A 299 17.84 -8.32 -5.26
N LYS A 300 16.64 -7.78 -5.12
CA LYS A 300 15.89 -7.83 -3.87
C LYS A 300 15.04 -9.12 -3.81
N PRO A 301 14.89 -9.75 -2.63
CA PRO A 301 14.08 -10.97 -2.49
C PRO A 301 12.59 -10.67 -2.66
N GLU A 302 11.87 -11.56 -3.31
CA GLU A 302 10.42 -11.40 -3.52
C GLU A 302 9.65 -11.24 -2.20
N ARG A 303 10.09 -11.87 -1.11
CA ARG A 303 9.47 -11.75 0.21
C ARG A 303 9.54 -10.33 0.79
N LEU A 304 10.61 -9.57 0.48
CA LEU A 304 10.72 -8.16 0.87
C LEU A 304 9.65 -7.33 0.15
N LEU A 305 9.61 -7.45 -1.18
CA LEU A 305 8.65 -6.71 -2.01
C LEU A 305 7.20 -7.11 -1.69
N LYS A 306 6.95 -8.39 -1.43
CA LYS A 306 5.64 -8.86 -0.93
C LYS A 306 5.21 -8.09 0.32
N ARG A 307 6.11 -7.91 1.30
CA ARG A 307 5.79 -7.16 2.53
C ARG A 307 5.51 -5.69 2.23
N VAL A 308 6.32 -5.04 1.40
CA VAL A 308 6.08 -3.65 0.98
C VAL A 308 4.72 -3.51 0.32
N LEU A 309 4.44 -4.31 -0.72
CA LEU A 309 3.19 -4.22 -1.48
C LEU A 309 1.96 -4.58 -0.64
N PHE A 310 2.10 -5.54 0.27
CA PHE A 310 1.02 -5.88 1.19
C PHE A 310 0.66 -4.72 2.13
N LEU A 311 1.67 -3.99 2.65
CA LEU A 311 1.45 -2.87 3.56
C LEU A 311 0.90 -1.62 2.86
N ALA A 312 1.22 -1.44 1.59
CA ALA A 312 1.02 -0.20 0.84
C ALA A 312 -0.11 -0.24 -0.18
N SER A 313 -0.65 -1.41 -0.54
CA SER A 313 -1.59 -1.53 -1.67
C SER A 313 -2.55 -2.70 -1.53
N ASP A 314 -3.66 -2.64 -2.27
CA ASP A 314 -4.65 -3.70 -2.42
C ASP A 314 -4.56 -4.38 -3.81
N PRO A 315 -5.12 -5.59 -4.00
CA PRO A 315 -5.28 -6.18 -5.32
C PRO A 315 -5.99 -5.22 -6.28
N GLY A 316 -5.44 -5.08 -7.51
CA GLY A 316 -5.93 -4.15 -8.53
C GLY A 316 -5.33 -2.74 -8.47
N ASP A 317 -4.62 -2.38 -7.40
CA ASP A 317 -3.88 -1.11 -7.35
C ASP A 317 -2.68 -1.11 -8.31
N ILE A 318 -2.23 0.10 -8.68
CA ILE A 318 -1.04 0.30 -9.50
C ILE A 318 0.19 0.47 -8.61
N VAL A 319 1.20 -0.35 -8.86
CA VAL A 319 2.55 -0.28 -8.27
C VAL A 319 3.52 0.25 -9.32
N MET A 320 4.45 1.12 -8.94
CA MET A 320 5.47 1.66 -9.84
C MET A 320 6.86 1.42 -9.28
N ASP A 321 7.79 1.08 -10.19
CA ASP A 321 9.21 0.99 -9.91
C ASP A 321 10.01 1.54 -11.09
N THR A 322 10.71 2.65 -10.88
CA THR A 322 11.48 3.34 -11.92
C THR A 322 12.98 3.02 -11.90
N PHE A 323 13.38 2.09 -11.05
CA PHE A 323 14.70 1.47 -10.99
C PHE A 323 14.53 -0.06 -10.95
N LEU A 324 13.86 -0.59 -11.98
CA LEU A 324 13.27 -1.94 -11.97
C LEU A 324 14.30 -3.07 -11.84
N GLY A 325 15.52 -2.85 -12.29
CA GLY A 325 16.64 -3.79 -12.17
C GLY A 325 16.28 -5.17 -12.72
N SER A 326 16.29 -6.16 -11.85
CA SER A 326 15.95 -7.55 -12.20
C SER A 326 14.46 -7.85 -12.36
N GLY A 327 13.58 -6.86 -12.19
CA GLY A 327 12.12 -7.03 -12.33
C GLY A 327 11.41 -7.65 -11.12
N THR A 328 12.02 -7.65 -9.93
CA THR A 328 11.41 -8.27 -8.74
C THR A 328 10.09 -7.60 -8.37
N THR A 329 10.02 -6.27 -8.37
CA THR A 329 8.81 -5.53 -8.04
C THR A 329 7.65 -5.88 -8.97
N ALA A 330 7.90 -5.94 -10.28
CA ALA A 330 6.88 -6.27 -11.27
C ALA A 330 6.40 -7.74 -11.12
N ALA A 331 7.33 -8.68 -10.91
CA ALA A 331 7.01 -10.09 -10.67
C ALA A 331 6.12 -10.27 -9.43
N VAL A 332 6.47 -9.61 -8.32
CA VAL A 332 5.69 -9.67 -7.07
C VAL A 332 4.33 -8.98 -7.24
N ALA A 333 4.27 -7.83 -7.90
CA ALA A 333 3.02 -7.13 -8.17
C ALA A 333 2.04 -8.03 -8.94
N GLN A 334 2.50 -8.70 -10.00
CA GLN A 334 1.67 -9.62 -10.79
C GLN A 334 1.21 -10.81 -9.96
N LYS A 335 2.10 -11.49 -9.22
CA LYS A 335 1.76 -12.63 -8.34
C LYS A 335 0.75 -12.26 -7.25
N MET A 336 0.72 -11.01 -6.82
CA MET A 336 -0.20 -10.48 -5.82
C MET A 336 -1.44 -9.79 -6.43
N ASN A 337 -1.70 -9.94 -7.73
CA ASN A 337 -2.81 -9.31 -8.45
C ASN A 337 -2.81 -7.77 -8.39
N ARG A 338 -1.65 -7.14 -8.48
CA ARG A 338 -1.49 -5.70 -8.68
C ARG A 338 -1.12 -5.42 -10.13
N HIS A 339 -1.52 -4.25 -10.63
CA HIS A 339 -0.96 -3.72 -11.87
C HIS A 339 0.41 -3.12 -11.58
N PHE A 340 1.30 -3.14 -12.57
CA PHE A 340 2.61 -2.53 -12.39
C PHE A 340 3.00 -1.64 -13.57
N ILE A 341 3.83 -0.65 -13.25
CA ILE A 341 4.56 0.19 -14.21
C ILE A 341 6.03 0.08 -13.81
N GLY A 342 6.85 -0.47 -14.70
CA GLY A 342 8.28 -0.63 -14.47
C GLY A 342 9.08 0.15 -15.51
N VAL A 343 10.14 0.84 -15.08
CA VAL A 343 11.09 1.53 -15.97
C VAL A 343 12.48 1.02 -15.67
N GLU A 344 13.21 0.68 -16.72
CA GLU A 344 14.60 0.26 -16.65
C GLU A 344 15.37 0.91 -17.80
N LEU A 345 16.51 1.48 -17.48
CA LEU A 345 17.33 2.24 -18.44
C LEU A 345 18.18 1.34 -19.33
N GLU A 346 18.72 0.28 -18.76
CA GLU A 346 19.73 -0.57 -19.37
C GLU A 346 19.13 -1.77 -20.12
N ASP A 347 19.98 -2.51 -20.83
CA ASP A 347 19.61 -3.75 -21.52
C ASP A 347 19.06 -4.84 -20.58
N THR A 348 19.15 -4.63 -19.28
CA THR A 348 18.57 -5.48 -18.23
C THR A 348 17.07 -5.69 -18.43
N ALA A 349 16.36 -4.71 -18.98
CA ALA A 349 14.97 -4.85 -19.38
C ALA A 349 14.73 -6.07 -20.30
N PHE A 350 15.64 -6.30 -21.27
CA PHE A 350 15.54 -7.41 -22.23
C PHE A 350 16.13 -8.71 -21.70
N THR A 351 17.23 -8.60 -20.96
CA THR A 351 17.98 -9.79 -20.53
C THR A 351 17.38 -10.43 -19.30
N HIS A 352 16.74 -9.65 -18.40
CA HIS A 352 16.22 -10.14 -17.12
C HIS A 352 14.72 -9.86 -16.94
N VAL A 353 14.26 -8.61 -17.10
CA VAL A 353 12.87 -8.25 -16.75
C VAL A 353 11.86 -8.97 -17.62
N VAL A 354 11.95 -8.84 -18.95
CA VAL A 354 11.01 -9.46 -19.90
C VAL A 354 11.01 -11.00 -19.77
N PRO A 355 12.16 -11.70 -19.76
CA PRO A 355 12.18 -13.15 -19.54
C PRO A 355 11.65 -13.59 -18.16
N ARG A 356 11.89 -12.79 -17.11
CA ARG A 356 11.31 -13.07 -15.77
C ARG A 356 9.78 -12.98 -15.79
N LEU A 357 9.26 -11.89 -16.34
CA LEU A 357 7.80 -11.69 -16.43
C LEU A 357 7.12 -12.75 -17.27
N GLN A 358 7.78 -13.21 -18.36
CA GLN A 358 7.25 -14.34 -19.15
C GLN A 358 7.12 -15.60 -18.28
N LYS A 359 8.15 -15.94 -17.49
CA LYS A 359 8.09 -17.09 -16.58
C LYS A 359 7.02 -16.92 -15.48
N VAL A 360 6.80 -15.70 -14.98
CA VAL A 360 5.71 -15.41 -14.05
C VAL A 360 4.36 -15.67 -14.73
N VAL A 361 4.15 -15.19 -15.97
CA VAL A 361 2.93 -15.46 -16.75
C VAL A 361 2.74 -16.97 -16.96
N ASP A 362 3.82 -17.71 -17.22
CA ASP A 362 3.81 -19.15 -17.42
C ASP A 362 3.62 -19.96 -16.11
N GLY A 363 3.52 -19.29 -14.96
CA GLY A 363 3.23 -19.93 -13.67
C GLY A 363 4.45 -20.51 -12.95
N GLU A 364 5.62 -19.86 -13.03
CA GLU A 364 6.80 -20.30 -12.29
C GLU A 364 6.53 -20.37 -10.78
N GLN A 365 7.19 -21.33 -10.07
CA GLN A 365 6.88 -21.69 -8.68
C GLN A 365 7.97 -21.29 -7.67
N GLY A 366 8.85 -20.34 -8.04
CA GLY A 366 9.87 -19.76 -7.15
C GLY A 366 9.34 -18.62 -6.28
N GLY A 367 10.23 -18.07 -5.47
CA GLY A 367 9.94 -16.89 -4.64
C GLY A 367 8.65 -17.02 -3.81
N ILE A 368 7.72 -16.09 -4.00
CA ILE A 368 6.44 -16.06 -3.27
C ILE A 368 5.32 -16.89 -3.94
N SER A 369 5.55 -17.50 -5.11
CA SER A 369 4.49 -18.14 -5.91
C SER A 369 3.64 -19.14 -5.11
N LYS A 370 4.29 -20.02 -4.34
CA LYS A 370 3.58 -21.00 -3.50
C LYS A 370 2.76 -20.34 -2.38
N ALA A 371 3.29 -19.30 -1.77
CA ALA A 371 2.62 -18.58 -0.69
C ALA A 371 1.40 -17.80 -1.19
N GLU A 372 1.46 -17.27 -2.41
CA GLU A 372 0.37 -16.55 -3.08
C GLU A 372 -0.56 -17.50 -3.88
N LYS A 373 -0.25 -18.80 -3.93
CA LYS A 373 -0.96 -19.79 -4.75
C LYS A 373 -1.02 -19.38 -6.22
N TRP A 374 0.10 -18.86 -6.71
CA TRP A 374 0.22 -18.40 -8.08
C TRP A 374 0.29 -19.59 -9.05
N GLU A 375 -0.60 -19.60 -10.03
CA GLU A 375 -0.68 -20.64 -11.07
C GLU A 375 -0.37 -20.10 -12.48
N GLY A 376 0.05 -18.84 -12.56
CA GLY A 376 0.31 -18.16 -13.84
C GLY A 376 -0.86 -17.31 -14.31
N GLY A 377 -0.70 -16.77 -15.50
CA GLY A 377 -1.70 -15.94 -16.14
C GLY A 377 -1.39 -14.44 -16.08
N GLY A 378 -2.33 -13.63 -16.57
CA GLY A 378 -2.13 -12.21 -16.79
C GLY A 378 -1.26 -11.94 -18.02
N GLY A 379 -0.55 -10.83 -18.00
CA GLY A 379 0.33 -10.39 -19.09
C GLY A 379 0.94 -9.04 -18.81
N TYR A 380 1.81 -8.61 -19.70
CA TYR A 380 2.44 -7.29 -19.65
C TYR A 380 2.58 -6.72 -21.05
N LYS A 381 2.72 -5.40 -21.15
CA LYS A 381 3.10 -4.69 -22.36
C LYS A 381 4.50 -4.14 -22.18
N PHE A 382 5.36 -4.39 -23.16
CA PHE A 382 6.70 -3.86 -23.21
C PHE A 382 6.78 -2.72 -24.20
N TYR A 383 7.36 -1.59 -23.78
CA TYR A 383 7.54 -0.41 -24.61
C TYR A 383 9.02 -0.03 -24.65
N ARG A 384 9.48 0.49 -25.78
CA ARG A 384 10.77 1.18 -25.91
C ARG A 384 10.49 2.64 -26.22
N LEU A 385 11.35 3.51 -25.70
CA LEU A 385 11.38 4.89 -26.20
C LEU A 385 11.90 4.86 -27.65
N GLY A 386 11.14 5.46 -28.55
CA GLY A 386 11.59 5.75 -29.91
C GLY A 386 12.40 7.03 -29.96
N ASP A 387 12.77 7.43 -31.19
CA ASP A 387 13.38 8.72 -31.39
C ASP A 387 12.45 9.84 -30.94
N PRO A 388 12.99 10.95 -30.38
CA PRO A 388 12.16 12.09 -30.00
C PRO A 388 11.35 12.61 -31.20
N LEU A 389 10.05 12.89 -30.98
CA LEU A 389 9.22 13.51 -32.02
C LEU A 389 9.72 14.90 -32.42
N TYR A 390 10.33 15.61 -31.46
CA TYR A 390 10.90 16.93 -31.68
C TYR A 390 12.37 16.90 -31.28
N ASP A 391 13.21 17.60 -32.02
CA ASP A 391 14.62 17.78 -31.70
C ASP A 391 14.85 18.79 -30.56
N ASP A 392 16.11 19.03 -30.20
CA ASP A 392 16.50 19.91 -29.12
C ASP A 392 16.09 21.38 -29.35
N ASP A 393 15.90 21.78 -30.62
CA ASP A 393 15.40 23.10 -31.02
C ASP A 393 13.85 23.18 -30.99
N GLY A 394 13.17 22.10 -30.64
CA GLY A 394 11.72 21.99 -30.57
C GLY A 394 11.06 21.84 -31.95
N LEU A 395 11.82 21.51 -32.99
CA LEU A 395 11.30 21.25 -34.33
C LEU A 395 11.01 19.78 -34.55
N LEU A 396 10.00 19.46 -35.34
CA LEU A 396 9.63 18.09 -35.67
C LEU A 396 10.84 17.34 -36.27
N ASN A 397 11.25 16.24 -35.64
CA ASN A 397 12.39 15.46 -36.07
C ASN A 397 12.11 14.83 -37.46
N LYS A 398 13.04 14.96 -38.38
CA LYS A 398 12.93 14.46 -39.74
C LYS A 398 12.85 12.92 -39.85
N SER A 399 13.30 12.20 -38.80
CA SER A 399 13.22 10.74 -38.74
C SER A 399 11.83 10.21 -38.38
N VAL A 400 10.92 11.08 -37.90
CA VAL A 400 9.60 10.68 -37.42
C VAL A 400 8.74 10.16 -38.60
N ASN A 401 8.26 8.95 -38.43
CA ASN A 401 7.35 8.37 -39.44
C ASN A 401 5.90 8.77 -39.21
N VAL A 402 5.09 8.58 -40.26
CA VAL A 402 3.67 8.98 -40.27
C VAL A 402 2.84 8.29 -39.15
N LYS A 403 3.22 7.08 -38.71
CA LYS A 403 2.48 6.35 -37.67
C LYS A 403 2.76 6.97 -36.29
N GLU A 404 4.00 7.31 -35.98
CA GLU A 404 4.41 7.95 -34.74
C GLU A 404 3.79 9.33 -34.58
N LEU A 405 3.88 10.16 -35.63
CA LEU A 405 3.24 11.46 -35.67
C LEU A 405 1.70 11.34 -35.54
N GLY A 406 1.12 10.38 -36.25
CA GLY A 406 -0.32 10.10 -36.17
C GLY A 406 -0.77 9.68 -34.78
N ALA A 407 -0.01 8.82 -34.12
CA ALA A 407 -0.29 8.40 -32.75
C ALA A 407 -0.21 9.58 -31.74
N PHE A 408 0.80 10.43 -31.89
CA PHE A 408 0.95 11.64 -31.07
C PHE A 408 -0.22 12.63 -31.28
N ILE A 409 -0.55 12.93 -32.52
CA ILE A 409 -1.67 13.84 -32.86
C ILE A 409 -2.98 13.28 -32.30
N PHE A 410 -3.25 12.00 -32.52
CA PHE A 410 -4.47 11.36 -32.07
C PHE A 410 -4.61 11.39 -30.56
N TYR A 411 -3.52 11.07 -29.84
CA TYR A 411 -3.49 11.14 -28.37
C TYR A 411 -3.69 12.59 -27.88
N LYS A 412 -3.05 13.55 -28.49
CA LYS A 412 -3.19 14.97 -28.13
C LYS A 412 -4.63 15.47 -28.27
N GLU A 413 -5.33 15.04 -29.33
CA GLU A 413 -6.71 15.44 -29.59
C GLU A 413 -7.73 14.71 -28.71
N THR A 414 -7.48 13.44 -28.40
CA THR A 414 -8.50 12.54 -27.82
C THR A 414 -8.18 12.07 -26.41
N GLN A 415 -6.95 12.24 -25.95
CA GLN A 415 -6.39 11.66 -24.71
C GLN A 415 -6.53 10.12 -24.65
N THR A 416 -6.68 9.48 -25.82
CA THR A 416 -6.76 8.02 -25.95
C THR A 416 -5.67 7.50 -26.90
N SER A 417 -5.30 6.23 -26.73
CA SER A 417 -4.35 5.59 -27.65
C SER A 417 -4.96 5.41 -29.02
N ILE A 418 -4.13 5.54 -30.07
CA ILE A 418 -4.55 5.24 -31.42
C ILE A 418 -4.97 3.76 -31.53
N PRO A 419 -6.08 3.43 -32.21
CA PRO A 419 -6.51 2.03 -32.39
C PRO A 419 -5.45 1.18 -33.08
N GLU A 420 -5.26 -0.07 -32.66
CA GLU A 420 -4.23 -0.99 -33.22
C GLU A 420 -4.34 -1.20 -34.74
N ASN A 421 -5.55 -1.18 -35.26
CA ASN A 421 -5.83 -1.35 -36.69
C ASN A 421 -5.84 -0.03 -37.47
N SER A 422 -5.40 1.06 -36.87
CA SER A 422 -5.32 2.36 -37.51
C SER A 422 -4.23 2.38 -38.57
N ALA A 423 -4.59 2.86 -39.75
CA ALA A 423 -3.65 3.01 -40.87
C ALA A 423 -3.75 4.43 -41.41
N PRO A 424 -2.70 5.26 -41.34
CA PRO A 424 -2.70 6.56 -41.97
C PRO A 424 -3.12 6.47 -43.46
N PRO A 425 -3.89 7.40 -43.94
CA PRO A 425 -4.24 8.70 -43.36
C PRO A 425 -5.34 8.68 -42.26
N PHE A 426 -6.09 7.62 -42.09
CA PHE A 426 -7.13 7.51 -41.06
C PHE A 426 -6.51 7.10 -39.73
N LEU A 427 -6.73 7.88 -38.66
CA LEU A 427 -6.18 7.65 -37.34
C LEU A 427 -7.17 6.96 -36.38
N GLY A 428 -8.47 7.23 -36.51
CA GLY A 428 -9.50 6.68 -35.65
C GLY A 428 -10.69 7.61 -35.49
N THR A 429 -11.70 7.13 -34.75
CA THR A 429 -12.91 7.91 -34.42
C THR A 429 -13.15 7.86 -32.92
N VAL A 430 -13.34 9.03 -32.30
CA VAL A 430 -13.68 9.19 -30.87
C VAL A 430 -14.82 10.20 -30.79
N ASP A 431 -15.83 9.91 -29.96
CA ASP A 431 -17.01 10.77 -29.75
C ASP A 431 -17.69 11.28 -31.02
N GLY A 432 -17.72 10.44 -32.05
CA GLY A 432 -18.32 10.77 -33.34
C GLY A 432 -17.49 11.71 -34.21
N ILE A 433 -16.23 11.97 -33.86
CA ILE A 433 -15.29 12.76 -34.67
C ILE A 433 -14.22 11.83 -35.22
N SER A 434 -14.00 11.88 -36.54
CA SER A 434 -12.99 11.10 -37.24
C SER A 434 -11.72 11.91 -37.49
N TYR A 435 -10.55 11.35 -37.19
CA TYR A 435 -9.26 12.01 -37.26
C TYR A 435 -8.44 11.49 -38.43
N TYR A 436 -7.79 12.39 -39.16
CA TYR A 436 -6.99 12.08 -40.33
C TYR A 436 -5.68 12.86 -40.33
N LEU A 437 -4.61 12.25 -40.86
CA LEU A 437 -3.30 12.86 -41.04
C LEU A 437 -2.82 12.67 -42.49
N LEU A 438 -2.67 13.75 -43.23
CA LEU A 438 -1.94 13.81 -44.49
C LEU A 438 -0.52 14.26 -44.17
N TYR A 439 0.46 13.36 -44.22
CA TYR A 439 1.86 13.65 -43.91
C TYR A 439 2.79 13.02 -44.94
N SER A 440 3.85 13.74 -45.29
CA SER A 440 4.98 13.24 -46.06
C SER A 440 6.26 13.88 -45.54
N SER A 441 7.32 13.07 -45.37
CA SER A 441 8.64 13.56 -45.01
C SER A 441 9.34 14.39 -46.09
N ASP A 442 8.91 14.20 -47.37
CA ASP A 442 9.65 14.70 -48.51
C ASP A 442 9.02 15.94 -49.16
N LYS A 443 7.75 16.21 -48.90
CA LYS A 443 7.01 17.32 -49.51
C LYS A 443 5.83 17.77 -48.68
N ASP A 444 5.49 19.04 -48.81
CA ASP A 444 4.30 19.59 -48.20
C ASP A 444 3.03 18.88 -48.67
N THR A 445 2.18 18.53 -47.74
CA THR A 445 0.89 17.92 -47.99
C THR A 445 -0.21 18.98 -48.08
N CYS A 446 -1.18 18.73 -48.92
CA CYS A 446 -2.25 19.72 -49.13
C CYS A 446 -3.64 19.06 -49.06
N LEU A 447 -4.49 19.59 -48.18
CA LEU A 447 -5.91 19.27 -48.18
C LEU A 447 -6.61 20.08 -49.27
N ASN A 448 -6.96 19.41 -50.33
CA ASN A 448 -7.75 19.94 -51.43
C ASN A 448 -8.86 18.95 -51.83
N LEU A 449 -9.67 19.29 -52.84
CA LEU A 449 -10.79 18.42 -53.25
C LEU A 449 -10.34 17.04 -53.72
N ALA A 450 -9.18 16.94 -54.38
CA ALA A 450 -8.65 15.66 -54.86
C ALA A 450 -8.14 14.79 -53.72
N SER A 451 -7.32 15.35 -52.82
CA SER A 451 -6.81 14.63 -51.63
C SER A 451 -7.95 14.24 -50.67
N TYR A 452 -8.94 15.11 -50.49
CA TYR A 452 -10.12 14.80 -49.67
C TYR A 452 -10.93 13.62 -50.24
N LYS A 453 -11.19 13.61 -51.57
CA LYS A 453 -11.86 12.47 -52.21
C LYS A 453 -11.06 11.17 -52.05
N ALA A 454 -9.75 11.26 -52.14
CA ALA A 454 -8.87 10.09 -51.99
C ALA A 454 -8.89 9.52 -50.57
N LEU A 455 -9.17 10.34 -49.53
CA LEU A 455 -9.28 9.88 -48.13
C LEU A 455 -10.42 8.89 -47.92
N LYS A 456 -11.45 8.88 -48.78
CA LYS A 456 -12.71 8.11 -48.56
C LYS A 456 -13.23 8.33 -47.13
N ALA A 457 -13.25 9.61 -46.71
CA ALA A 457 -13.54 9.99 -45.35
C ALA A 457 -14.94 9.53 -44.91
N ILE A 458 -15.04 9.09 -43.65
CA ILE A 458 -16.30 8.68 -43.02
C ILE A 458 -17.22 9.89 -42.88
N ASP A 459 -18.52 9.72 -43.11
CA ASP A 459 -19.50 10.78 -42.90
C ASP A 459 -19.52 11.28 -41.43
N GLY A 460 -19.82 12.58 -41.26
CA GLY A 460 -19.85 13.23 -39.96
C GLY A 460 -18.70 14.22 -39.74
N LYS A 461 -18.47 14.61 -38.47
CA LYS A 461 -17.43 15.57 -38.12
C LYS A 461 -16.04 14.96 -38.30
N LYS A 462 -15.10 15.75 -38.84
CA LYS A 462 -13.75 15.32 -39.15
C LYS A 462 -12.72 16.38 -38.71
N VAL A 463 -11.60 15.93 -38.15
CA VAL A 463 -10.39 16.74 -37.98
C VAL A 463 -9.33 16.20 -38.94
N ILE A 464 -8.82 17.07 -39.82
CA ILE A 464 -7.84 16.67 -40.85
C ILE A 464 -6.58 17.53 -40.70
N TYR A 465 -5.46 16.88 -40.46
CA TYR A 465 -4.13 17.48 -40.38
C TYR A 465 -3.44 17.41 -41.75
N ALA A 466 -2.88 18.52 -42.18
CA ALA A 466 -1.99 18.64 -43.32
C ALA A 466 -1.16 19.93 -43.23
N ASP A 467 -0.18 20.12 -44.13
CA ASP A 467 0.63 21.33 -44.16
C ASP A 467 -0.16 22.54 -44.66
N ILE A 468 -0.96 22.34 -45.72
CA ILE A 468 -1.68 23.42 -46.40
C ILE A 468 -3.13 23.00 -46.60
N CYS A 469 -4.06 23.96 -46.51
CA CYS A 469 -5.45 23.78 -46.93
C CYS A 469 -5.78 24.70 -48.09
N ARG A 470 -6.29 24.11 -49.19
CA ARG A 470 -6.79 24.82 -50.39
C ARG A 470 -8.29 24.59 -50.63
N MET A 471 -9.02 24.12 -49.62
CA MET A 471 -10.46 24.03 -49.64
C MET A 471 -11.09 25.35 -49.19
N SER A 472 -12.21 25.75 -49.83
CA SER A 472 -12.93 26.94 -49.40
C SER A 472 -13.60 26.74 -48.05
N ALA A 473 -13.73 27.81 -47.25
CA ALA A 473 -14.42 27.78 -45.97
C ALA A 473 -15.85 27.22 -46.07
N LYS A 474 -16.55 27.53 -47.15
CA LYS A 474 -17.88 26.99 -47.49
C LYS A 474 -17.84 25.45 -47.58
N LYS A 475 -16.85 24.90 -48.31
CA LYS A 475 -16.72 23.46 -48.52
C LYS A 475 -16.29 22.73 -47.26
N LEU A 476 -15.39 23.29 -46.45
CA LEU A 476 -15.03 22.75 -45.16
C LEU A 476 -16.25 22.62 -44.24
N LYS A 477 -17.10 23.65 -44.21
CA LYS A 477 -18.33 23.63 -43.41
C LYS A 477 -19.37 22.60 -43.93
N GLU A 478 -19.55 22.50 -45.24
CA GLU A 478 -20.46 21.51 -45.87
C GLU A 478 -20.06 20.08 -45.54
N GLU A 479 -18.75 19.78 -45.55
CA GLU A 479 -18.19 18.46 -45.26
C GLU A 479 -17.92 18.23 -43.78
N GLN A 480 -18.23 19.18 -42.91
CA GLN A 480 -17.98 19.14 -41.48
C GLN A 480 -16.50 18.89 -41.14
N ILE A 481 -15.59 19.55 -41.82
CA ILE A 481 -14.14 19.41 -41.66
C ILE A 481 -13.60 20.57 -40.81
N GLU A 482 -12.87 20.23 -39.74
CA GLU A 482 -11.95 21.11 -39.06
C GLU A 482 -10.55 20.83 -39.60
N PHE A 483 -9.93 21.83 -40.23
CA PHE A 483 -8.56 21.74 -40.69
C PHE A 483 -7.62 22.19 -39.62
N LYS A 484 -6.56 21.41 -39.34
CA LYS A 484 -5.45 21.76 -38.47
C LYS A 484 -4.13 21.59 -39.20
N GLN A 485 -3.23 22.55 -39.04
CA GLN A 485 -1.87 22.45 -39.56
C GLN A 485 -1.04 21.48 -38.74
N ILE A 486 -0.18 20.69 -39.39
CA ILE A 486 0.76 19.78 -38.73
C ILE A 486 1.64 20.58 -37.80
N PRO A 487 1.79 20.14 -36.54
CA PRO A 487 2.60 20.86 -35.54
C PRO A 487 4.08 20.57 -35.75
N TYR A 488 4.76 21.40 -36.53
CA TYR A 488 6.20 21.30 -36.79
C TYR A 488 7.06 21.94 -35.66
N ASP A 489 6.45 22.66 -34.72
CA ASP A 489 7.14 23.43 -33.69
C ASP A 489 6.40 23.26 -32.35
N LEU A 490 7.13 22.81 -31.32
CA LEU A 490 6.60 22.62 -29.96
C LEU A 490 6.07 23.93 -29.35
N ILE A 491 6.70 25.08 -29.66
CA ILE A 491 6.33 26.39 -29.10
C ILE A 491 4.93 26.79 -29.56
N LYS A 492 4.51 26.36 -30.74
CA LYS A 492 3.16 26.61 -31.27
C LYS A 492 2.07 25.68 -30.73
N LEU A 493 2.47 24.63 -30.02
CA LEU A 493 1.55 23.65 -29.42
C LEU A 493 0.96 24.11 -28.08
N GLY A 494 1.53 25.11 -27.45
CA GLY A 494 1.12 25.65 -26.15
C GLY A 494 0.15 26.84 -26.19
N ARG A 495 -0.43 27.15 -27.37
CA ARG A 495 -1.42 28.24 -27.53
C ARG A 495 -2.80 27.71 -27.86
#